data_2b862af96444738b89f95e6a62a30501
#
_entry.id   2b862af96444738b89f95e6a62a30501
#
_cell.length_a   1.000
_cell.length_b   1.000
_cell.length_c   1.000
_cell.angle_alpha   90.00
_cell.angle_beta   90.00
_cell.angle_gamma   90.00
#
_symmetry.space_group_name_H-M   'P 1'
#
loop_
_entity.id
_entity.type
_entity.pdbx_description
1 polymer ?
#
loop_
_entity_poly.entity_id
_entity_poly.type
_entity_poly.pdbx_seq_one_letter_code
_entity_poly.pdbx_strand_id
1 'polypeptide(L)' 'MLPSNGCHPEINVLFIGAFILKTLKEHKSIDTITLFKKGNNELSVSTDHMILALDWLYVISAINYKDDEITLNEAR' A
#
# COMPACT_ATOMS: atom_id res chain seq x y z
N MET A 1 -14.54 7.41 22.37
CA MET A 1 -14.19 7.35 22.01
C MET A 1 -13.63 7.53 21.61
N LEU A 2 -13.40 7.53 21.12
CA LEU A 2 -12.85 7.62 20.63
C LEU A 2 -12.25 7.72 20.07
N PRO A 3 -12.21 7.64 19.92
CA PRO A 3 -11.64 7.74 19.25
C PRO A 3 -11.13 8.04 18.74
N SER A 4 -10.96 8.10 18.75
CA SER A 4 -10.59 8.43 18.19
C SER A 4 -9.89 8.75 17.70
N ASN A 5 -9.46 8.97 17.86
CA ASN A 5 -8.85 9.35 17.15
C ASN A 5 -8.78 8.85 16.11
N GLY A 6 -9.23 8.66 16.32
CA GLY A 6 -9.61 8.32 15.33
C GLY A 6 -9.27 7.62 14.17
N CYS A 7 -8.41 6.88 14.20
CA CYS A 7 -8.06 6.17 13.00
C CYS A 7 -8.58 4.78 13.08
N HIS A 8 -9.55 4.51 12.27
CA HIS A 8 -9.94 3.13 12.04
C HIS A 8 -8.88 2.49 11.20
N PRO A 9 -8.38 1.33 11.61
CA PRO A 9 -7.38 0.64 10.79
C PRO A 9 -7.83 0.40 9.37
N GLU A 10 -9.12 0.16 9.19
CA GLU A 10 -9.65 -0.08 7.86
C GLU A 10 -9.51 1.14 6.96
N ILE A 11 -9.78 2.31 7.52
CA ILE A 11 -9.65 3.53 6.75
C ILE A 11 -8.21 3.78 6.36
N ASN A 12 -7.30 3.51 7.29
CA ASN A 12 -5.89 3.67 7.01
C ASN A 12 -5.44 2.75 5.89
N VAL A 13 -5.88 1.50 5.91
CA VAL A 13 -5.49 0.54 4.91
C VAL A 13 -6.01 0.96 3.54
N LEU A 14 -7.23 1.44 3.47
CA LEU A 14 -7.80 1.89 2.20
C LEU A 14 -7.04 3.09 1.66
N PHE A 15 -6.70 4.02 2.54
CA PHE A 15 -5.97 5.21 2.13
C PHE A 15 -4.58 4.84 1.61
N ILE A 16 -3.88 4.00 2.36
CA ILE A 16 -2.56 3.56 1.96
C ILE A 16 -2.62 2.74 0.69
N GLY A 17 -3.65 1.89 0.57
CA GLY A 17 -3.84 1.11 -0.63
C GLY A 17 -4.02 1.98 -1.85
N ALA A 18 -4.79 3.05 -1.74
CA ALA A 18 -4.97 3.97 -2.84
C ALA A 18 -3.66 4.62 -3.25
N PHE A 19 -2.85 4.97 -2.25
CA PHE A 19 -1.53 5.54 -2.51
C PHE A 19 -0.66 4.56 -3.28
N ILE A 20 -0.67 3.29 -2.85
CA ILE A 20 0.14 2.26 -3.50
C ILE A 20 -0.31 2.07 -4.94
N LEU A 21 -1.61 1.97 -5.15
CA LEU A 21 -2.13 1.77 -6.50
C LEU A 21 -1.79 2.94 -7.41
N LYS A 22 -1.90 4.14 -6.89
CA LYS A 22 -1.55 5.32 -7.66
C LYS A 22 -0.08 5.31 -8.04
N THR A 23 0.77 4.97 -7.08
CA THR A 23 2.20 4.89 -7.33
C THR A 23 2.52 3.88 -8.41
N LEU A 24 1.85 2.73 -8.35
CA LEU A 24 2.09 1.69 -9.35
C LEU A 24 1.58 2.10 -10.73
N LYS A 25 0.51 2.86 -10.78
CA LYS A 25 0.03 3.36 -12.04
C LYS A 25 1.06 4.27 -12.70
N GLU A 26 1.76 5.04 -11.88
CA GLU A 26 2.74 5.98 -12.40
C GLU A 26 4.06 5.32 -12.76
N HIS A 27 4.45 4.32 -11.99
CA HIS A 27 5.78 3.73 -12.14
C HIS A 27 5.77 2.33 -12.74
N LYS A 28 4.62 1.73 -12.86
CA LYS A 28 4.41 0.38 -13.38
C LYS A 28 4.89 -0.68 -12.43
N SER A 29 6.08 -0.53 -11.87
CA SER A 29 6.54 -1.44 -10.84
C SER A 29 7.41 -0.66 -9.87
N ILE A 30 7.54 -1.18 -8.67
CA ILE A 30 8.34 -0.54 -7.65
C ILE A 30 8.78 -1.61 -6.66
N ASP A 31 10.03 -1.50 -6.18
CA ASP A 31 10.47 -2.47 -5.18
C ASP A 31 9.91 -2.10 -3.82
N THR A 32 9.87 -3.11 -2.94
CA THR A 32 9.23 -2.92 -1.64
C THR A 32 9.92 -1.85 -0.80
N ILE A 33 11.23 -1.83 -0.81
CA ILE A 33 11.96 -0.88 0.02
C ILE A 33 11.67 0.54 -0.41
N THR A 34 11.67 0.80 -1.70
CA THR A 34 11.37 2.11 -2.22
C THR A 34 9.95 2.52 -1.88
N LEU A 35 9.03 1.59 -2.02
CA LEU A 35 7.63 1.87 -1.69
C LEU A 35 7.46 2.21 -0.22
N PHE A 36 8.12 1.45 0.66
CA PHE A 36 8.04 1.72 2.09
C PHE A 36 8.60 3.10 2.42
N LYS A 37 9.74 3.44 1.84
CA LYS A 37 10.32 4.75 2.07
C LYS A 37 9.39 5.85 1.59
N LYS A 38 8.80 5.66 0.44
CA LYS A 38 7.88 6.64 -0.11
C LYS A 38 6.68 6.82 0.79
N GLY A 39 6.12 5.73 1.26
CA GLY A 39 4.98 5.81 2.17
C GLY A 39 5.33 6.48 3.48
N ASN A 40 6.48 6.15 4.03
CA ASN A 40 6.93 6.78 5.27
C ASN A 40 7.11 8.29 5.09
N ASN A 41 7.69 8.69 3.97
CA ASN A 41 7.97 10.10 3.73
C ASN A 41 6.74 10.89 3.38
N GLU A 42 5.89 10.35 2.55
CA GLU A 42 4.77 11.12 2.01
C GLU A 42 3.51 10.99 2.83
N LEU A 43 3.29 9.83 3.45
CA LEU A 43 2.09 9.61 4.22
C LEU A 43 2.33 9.58 5.72
N SER A 44 3.60 9.52 6.12
CA SER A 44 3.96 9.42 7.53
C SER A 44 3.34 8.20 8.20
N VAL A 45 3.24 7.11 7.45
CA VAL A 45 2.70 5.87 8.00
C VAL A 45 3.84 4.91 8.29
N SER A 46 3.61 4.03 9.23
CA SER A 46 4.63 3.07 9.61
C SER A 46 4.73 1.95 8.59
N THR A 47 5.85 1.25 8.64
CA THR A 47 6.05 0.11 7.76
C THR A 47 4.99 -0.96 8.02
N ASP A 48 4.58 -1.14 9.27
CA ASP A 48 3.56 -2.13 9.59
C ASP A 48 2.27 -1.87 8.84
N HIS A 49 1.87 -0.61 8.77
CA HIS A 49 0.66 -0.26 8.05
C HIS A 49 0.83 -0.46 6.55
N MET A 50 2.03 -0.20 6.05
CA MET A 50 2.30 -0.45 4.63
C MET A 50 2.18 -1.93 4.32
N ILE A 51 2.70 -2.77 5.21
CA ILE A 51 2.63 -4.22 5.01
C ILE A 51 1.18 -4.69 5.01
N LEU A 52 0.39 -4.18 5.95
CA LEU A 52 -1.02 -4.54 5.99
C LEU A 52 -1.75 -4.17 4.71
N ALA A 53 -1.47 -2.99 4.21
CA ALA A 53 -2.10 -2.54 2.98
C ALA A 53 -1.68 -3.40 1.79
N LEU A 54 -0.40 -3.75 1.72
CA LEU A 54 0.10 -4.60 0.66
C LEU A 54 -0.54 -5.98 0.72
N ASP A 55 -0.64 -6.54 1.92
CA ASP A 55 -1.27 -7.84 2.07
C ASP A 55 -2.71 -7.80 1.58
N TRP A 56 -3.42 -6.75 1.96
CA TRP A 56 -4.80 -6.60 1.55
C TRP A 56 -4.93 -6.51 0.04
N LEU A 57 -4.09 -5.68 -0.59
CA LEU A 57 -4.13 -5.53 -2.03
C LEU A 57 -3.78 -6.85 -2.74
N TYR A 58 -2.86 -7.59 -2.17
CA TYR A 58 -2.47 -8.87 -2.75
C TYR A 58 -3.63 -9.87 -2.65
N VAL A 59 -4.30 -9.89 -1.49
CA VAL A 59 -5.40 -10.83 -1.26
C VAL A 59 -6.55 -10.56 -2.22
N ILE A 60 -6.83 -9.30 -2.50
CA ILE A 60 -7.91 -8.97 -3.43
C ILE A 60 -7.44 -8.98 -4.88
N SER A 61 -6.22 -9.42 -5.10
CA SER A 61 -5.65 -9.57 -6.44
C SER A 61 -5.49 -8.25 -7.19
N ALA A 62 -5.30 -7.17 -6.46
CA ALA A 62 -5.08 -5.87 -7.08
C ALA A 62 -3.63 -5.68 -7.52
N ILE A 63 -2.72 -6.39 -6.87
CA ILE A 63 -1.29 -6.28 -7.16
C ILE A 63 -0.66 -7.66 -7.26
N ASN A 64 0.49 -7.71 -7.90
CA ASN A 64 1.33 -8.88 -7.94
C ASN A 64 2.65 -8.56 -7.28
N TYR A 65 3.29 -9.60 -6.77
CA TYR A 65 4.53 -9.44 -6.06
C TYR A 65 5.50 -10.49 -6.58
N LYS A 66 6.64 -10.06 -7.08
CA LYS A 66 7.61 -11.00 -7.63
C LYS A 66 9.00 -10.39 -7.53
N ASP A 67 9.93 -11.15 -6.97
CA ASP A 67 11.33 -10.73 -6.87
C ASP A 67 11.48 -9.36 -6.22
N ASP A 68 10.75 -9.14 -5.15
CA ASP A 68 10.78 -7.89 -4.40
C ASP A 68 10.21 -6.71 -5.16
N GLU A 69 9.54 -6.97 -6.27
CA GLU A 69 8.89 -5.91 -7.01
C GLU A 69 7.40 -6.09 -6.99
N ILE A 70 6.71 -4.97 -6.92
CA ILE A 70 5.25 -4.94 -6.86
C ILE A 70 4.74 -4.29 -8.14
N THR A 71 3.74 -4.92 -8.74
CA THR A 71 3.13 -4.39 -9.96
C THR A 71 1.63 -4.47 -9.83
N LEU A 72 0.95 -3.68 -10.63
CA LEU A 72 -0.50 -3.81 -10.71
C LEU A 72 -0.86 -5.12 -11.38
N ASN A 73 -1.93 -5.73 -10.90
CA ASN A 73 -2.46 -6.91 -11.55
C ASN A 73 -3.43 -6.46 -12.63
N GLU A 74 -2.97 -6.54 -13.85
CA GLU A 74 -3.79 -6.09 -14.96
C GLU A 74 -4.40 -7.24 -15.73
N ALA A 75 -4.37 -8.40 -15.15
CA ALA A 75 -4.93 -9.57 -15.79
C ALA A 75 -6.45 -9.45 -15.73
N ARG A 76 -7.03 -9.22 -16.76
CA ARG A 76 -8.45 -9.17 -16.73
C ARG A 76 -8.94 -9.00 -17.97
#